data_2428b675eaa76d04aa9e25a42d6a5601
#
_entry.id   2428b675eaa76d04aa9e25a42d6a5601
#
_cell.length_a   1.000
_cell.length_b   1.000
_cell.length_c   1.000
_cell.angle_alpha   90.00
_cell.angle_beta   90.00
_cell.angle_gamma   90.00
#
_symmetry.space_group_name_H-M   'P 1'
#
loop_
_entity.id
_entity.type
_entity.pdbx_description
1 polymer ?
#
loop_
_entity_poly.entity_id
_entity_poly.type
_entity_poly.pdbx_seq_one_letter_code
_entity_poly.pdbx_strand_id
1 'polypeptide(L)'
;MKPLIALLLVLLGPLAYGESIKLVTGNNYPPFTDRELMNGGLATDIVRQALLSSGHEVDIQFMPWARGYNSAQDHSFVGTFPYAKNPERAKEFLYSDPIVTLNQVFFIRKGSNVKFDQDEDLDGTTVCKPLGYNTDDVQKFMDEGWIKLSRPTDLPNCFKMLKIGRVHLVLAGDLIGKHLVNIEQGVSMEDFEILPRPLGDLPLHLIVAKSLPNGAAMIEQFNLGLEKLQASGEMEKIIGAHLDN
;
A
#
# COMPACT_ATOMS: atom_id res chain seq x y z
N MET A 1 -24.53 58.96 40.91
CA MET A 1 -24.20 58.34 39.62
C MET A 1 -23.47 57.07 39.96
N LYS A 2 -24.09 55.88 39.78
CA LYS A 2 -23.45 54.56 40.01
C LYS A 2 -22.99 54.01 38.65
N PRO A 3 -21.73 53.53 38.48
CA PRO A 3 -21.31 52.93 37.23
C PRO A 3 -21.89 51.50 37.09
N LEU A 4 -22.55 51.26 35.96
CA LEU A 4 -23.03 49.95 35.54
C LEU A 4 -21.83 49.17 34.96
N ILE A 5 -21.33 48.16 35.69
CA ILE A 5 -20.29 47.24 35.18
C ILE A 5 -21.01 46.17 34.34
N ALA A 6 -20.87 46.29 33.03
CA ALA A 6 -21.33 45.24 32.10
C ALA A 6 -20.39 44.04 32.18
N LEU A 7 -20.87 42.94 32.76
CA LEU A 7 -20.16 41.64 32.80
C LEU A 7 -20.27 40.98 31.44
N LEU A 8 -19.15 41.01 30.66
CA LEU A 8 -19.05 40.33 29.38
C LEU A 8 -18.88 38.83 29.65
N LEU A 9 -19.96 38.06 29.52
CA LEU A 9 -19.93 36.59 29.57
C LEU A 9 -19.34 36.08 28.25
N VAL A 10 -18.05 35.68 28.27
CA VAL A 10 -17.43 34.93 27.17
C VAL A 10 -17.98 33.51 27.24
N LEU A 11 -18.91 33.17 26.36
CA LEU A 11 -19.36 31.80 26.13
C LEU A 11 -18.22 31.01 25.45
N LEU A 12 -17.39 30.36 26.24
CA LEU A 12 -16.52 29.27 25.77
C LEU A 12 -17.46 28.10 25.42
N GLY A 13 -17.87 28.01 24.15
CA GLY A 13 -18.53 26.82 23.63
C GLY A 13 -17.60 25.61 23.80
N PRO A 14 -18.13 24.42 24.09
CA PRO A 14 -17.32 23.21 24.13
C PRO A 14 -16.66 23.02 22.76
N LEU A 15 -15.33 22.89 22.73
CA LEU A 15 -14.62 22.39 21.59
C LEU A 15 -15.20 20.99 21.35
N ALA A 16 -16.00 20.85 20.29
CA ALA A 16 -16.44 19.54 19.83
C ALA A 16 -15.20 18.78 19.36
N TYR A 17 -14.63 17.95 20.23
CA TYR A 17 -13.69 16.92 19.83
C TYR A 17 -14.46 16.00 18.87
N GLY A 18 -14.19 16.12 17.59
CA GLY A 18 -14.71 15.18 16.59
C GLY A 18 -14.28 13.77 16.97
N GLU A 19 -15.21 12.83 16.86
CA GLU A 19 -14.89 11.41 17.08
C GLU A 19 -13.75 11.01 16.11
N SER A 20 -12.71 10.34 16.64
CA SER A 20 -11.56 9.94 15.81
C SER A 20 -12.00 8.92 14.74
N ILE A 21 -11.49 9.07 13.51
CA ILE A 21 -11.77 8.16 12.41
C ILE A 21 -11.08 6.83 12.70
N LYS A 22 -11.86 5.75 12.79
CA LYS A 22 -11.32 4.41 13.02
C LYS A 22 -11.02 3.72 11.69
N LEU A 23 -9.75 3.48 11.43
CA LEU A 23 -9.25 2.73 10.27
C LEU A 23 -8.58 1.43 10.70
N VAL A 24 -8.53 0.48 9.79
CA VAL A 24 -7.85 -0.79 10.00
C VAL A 24 -6.88 -1.09 8.87
N THR A 25 -5.77 -1.75 9.21
CA THR A 25 -4.78 -2.24 8.24
C THR A 25 -4.24 -3.61 8.64
N GLY A 26 -3.49 -4.25 7.76
CA GLY A 26 -2.83 -5.52 8.01
C GLY A 26 -1.38 -5.35 8.47
N ASN A 27 -0.81 -6.42 9.04
CA ASN A 27 0.62 -6.56 9.29
C ASN A 27 1.33 -7.32 8.16
N ASN A 28 2.64 -7.42 8.26
CA ASN A 28 3.50 -8.22 7.37
C ASN A 28 3.47 -7.76 5.91
N TYR A 29 3.40 -6.44 5.70
CA TYR A 29 3.48 -5.83 4.37
C TYR A 29 4.49 -4.67 4.36
N PRO A 30 5.76 -4.94 4.74
CA PRO A 30 6.79 -3.90 4.72
C PRO A 30 7.12 -3.47 3.28
N PRO A 31 7.54 -2.20 3.11
CA PRO A 31 7.69 -1.14 4.10
C PRO A 31 6.39 -0.38 4.41
N PHE A 32 5.22 -0.82 3.90
CA PHE A 32 3.97 -0.06 3.90
C PHE A 32 3.18 -0.15 5.19
N THR A 33 2.95 -1.38 5.70
CA THR A 33 2.16 -1.60 6.92
C THR A 33 2.69 -2.76 7.74
N ASP A 34 3.17 -2.43 8.91
CA ASP A 34 3.47 -3.36 10.00
C ASP A 34 3.58 -2.59 11.30
N ARG A 35 3.02 -3.11 12.39
CA ARG A 35 3.06 -2.43 13.71
C ARG A 35 4.47 -2.23 14.27
N GLU A 36 5.42 -3.06 13.85
CA GLU A 36 6.81 -3.01 14.29
C GLU A 36 7.64 -1.97 13.51
N LEU A 37 7.11 -1.47 12.39
CA LEU A 37 7.76 -0.42 11.60
C LEU A 37 7.55 0.96 12.22
N MET A 38 8.45 1.88 11.93
CA MET A 38 8.32 3.30 12.28
C MET A 38 6.95 3.83 11.85
N ASN A 39 6.21 4.46 12.75
CA ASN A 39 4.85 4.99 12.55
C ASN A 39 3.84 3.96 11.98
N GLY A 40 4.16 2.65 12.07
CA GLY A 40 3.33 1.58 11.51
C GLY A 40 3.58 1.32 10.01
N GLY A 41 4.64 1.88 9.42
CA GLY A 41 5.04 1.78 8.03
C GLY A 41 4.58 2.94 7.15
N LEU A 42 5.18 3.05 5.96
CA LEU A 42 5.02 4.18 5.04
C LEU A 42 3.54 4.52 4.74
N ALA A 43 2.73 3.53 4.38
CA ALA A 43 1.32 3.78 4.05
C ALA A 43 0.52 4.21 5.29
N THR A 44 0.84 3.65 6.46
CA THR A 44 0.18 4.01 7.72
C THR A 44 0.49 5.46 8.11
N ASP A 45 1.75 5.88 7.93
CA ASP A 45 2.18 7.25 8.21
C ASP A 45 1.50 8.24 7.25
N ILE A 46 1.54 7.98 5.93
CA ILE A 46 0.87 8.82 4.94
C ILE A 46 -0.63 8.96 5.24
N VAL A 47 -1.34 7.85 5.53
CA VAL A 47 -2.78 7.87 5.84
C VAL A 47 -3.05 8.71 7.09
N ARG A 48 -2.25 8.55 8.14
CA ARG A 48 -2.37 9.35 9.37
C ARG A 48 -2.17 10.84 9.10
N GLN A 49 -1.10 11.21 8.42
CA GLN A 49 -0.77 12.60 8.15
C GLN A 49 -1.78 13.26 7.19
N ALA A 50 -2.29 12.52 6.20
CA ALA A 50 -3.32 13.02 5.30
C ALA A 50 -4.61 13.38 6.07
N LEU A 51 -5.07 12.51 6.98
CA LEU A 51 -6.25 12.78 7.79
C LEU A 51 -6.02 13.94 8.78
N LEU A 52 -4.86 13.99 9.43
CA LEU A 52 -4.49 15.12 10.29
C LEU A 52 -4.47 16.44 9.52
N SER A 53 -3.93 16.46 8.28
CA SER A 53 -3.89 17.65 7.42
C SER A 53 -5.28 18.14 7.01
N SER A 54 -6.27 17.24 6.95
CA SER A 54 -7.67 17.59 6.70
C SER A 54 -8.47 17.89 7.97
N GLY A 55 -7.81 17.89 9.15
CA GLY A 55 -8.40 18.28 10.43
C GLY A 55 -9.06 17.14 11.19
N HIS A 56 -8.74 15.89 10.88
CA HIS A 56 -9.30 14.70 11.53
C HIS A 56 -8.25 13.96 12.35
N GLU A 57 -8.62 13.57 13.56
CA GLU A 57 -7.86 12.56 14.31
C GLU A 57 -8.19 11.16 13.80
N VAL A 58 -7.21 10.24 13.86
CA VAL A 58 -7.38 8.88 13.37
C VAL A 58 -6.83 7.85 14.36
N ASP A 59 -7.61 6.81 14.60
CA ASP A 59 -7.20 5.58 15.28
C ASP A 59 -7.01 4.47 14.24
N ILE A 60 -5.77 3.98 14.09
CA ILE A 60 -5.42 2.94 13.12
C ILE A 60 -5.08 1.66 13.88
N GLN A 61 -5.85 0.60 13.61
CA GLN A 61 -5.67 -0.71 14.22
C GLN A 61 -5.10 -1.72 13.23
N PHE A 62 -4.24 -2.60 13.73
CA PHE A 62 -3.63 -3.67 12.96
C PHE A 62 -4.29 -5.01 13.26
N MET A 63 -4.75 -5.71 12.23
CA MET A 63 -5.35 -7.04 12.35
C MET A 63 -5.11 -7.87 11.08
N PRO A 64 -5.43 -9.19 11.10
CA PRO A 64 -5.33 -10.01 9.89
C PRO A 64 -6.13 -9.41 8.73
N TRP A 65 -5.53 -9.39 7.54
CA TRP A 65 -6.07 -8.73 6.33
C TRP A 65 -7.55 -9.03 6.04
N ALA A 66 -7.92 -10.33 6.08
CA ALA A 66 -9.31 -10.72 5.81
C ALA A 66 -10.29 -10.16 6.87
N ARG A 67 -9.87 -10.11 8.15
CA ARG A 67 -10.69 -9.53 9.22
C ARG A 67 -10.84 -8.03 9.02
N GLY A 68 -9.73 -7.31 8.74
CA GLY A 68 -9.76 -5.88 8.47
C GLY A 68 -10.66 -5.51 7.29
N TYR A 69 -10.57 -6.28 6.21
CA TYR A 69 -11.43 -6.11 5.04
C TYR A 69 -12.92 -6.25 5.40
N ASN A 70 -13.29 -7.34 6.08
CA ASN A 70 -14.67 -7.57 6.51
C ASN A 70 -15.16 -6.51 7.50
N SER A 71 -14.29 -6.05 8.42
CA SER A 71 -14.63 -5.00 9.40
C SER A 71 -14.81 -3.62 8.77
N ALA A 72 -14.18 -3.35 7.63
CA ALA A 72 -14.46 -2.16 6.83
C ALA A 72 -15.77 -2.31 6.04
N GLN A 73 -16.08 -3.53 5.58
CA GLN A 73 -17.30 -3.84 4.84
C GLN A 73 -18.56 -3.77 5.72
N ASP A 74 -18.47 -4.25 6.98
CA ASP A 74 -19.58 -4.24 7.96
C ASP A 74 -19.68 -2.93 8.78
N HIS A 75 -18.84 -1.92 8.46
CA HIS A 75 -18.80 -0.60 9.09
C HIS A 75 -18.29 -0.58 10.54
N SER A 76 -17.69 -1.66 11.05
CA SER A 76 -16.99 -1.64 12.33
C SER A 76 -15.78 -0.70 12.31
N PHE A 77 -15.22 -0.49 11.12
CA PHE A 77 -14.22 0.53 10.79
C PHE A 77 -14.69 1.35 9.60
N VAL A 78 -14.27 2.61 9.54
CA VAL A 78 -14.62 3.53 8.44
C VAL A 78 -14.00 3.05 7.12
N GLY A 79 -12.81 2.44 7.16
CA GLY A 79 -12.13 1.95 5.99
C GLY A 79 -10.89 1.14 6.31
N THR A 80 -10.26 0.64 5.26
CA THR A 80 -9.01 -0.15 5.34
C THR A 80 -8.05 0.21 4.21
N PHE A 81 -6.75 -0.03 4.43
CA PHE A 81 -5.68 0.31 3.50
C PHE A 81 -4.45 -0.59 3.70
N PRO A 82 -3.45 -0.61 2.81
CA PRO A 82 -3.51 -0.19 1.41
C PRO A 82 -4.06 -1.33 0.54
N TYR A 83 -4.86 -0.99 -0.44
CA TYR A 83 -5.46 -1.99 -1.35
C TYR A 83 -5.33 -1.57 -2.81
N ALA A 84 -4.91 -2.52 -3.64
CA ALA A 84 -5.00 -2.38 -5.09
C ALA A 84 -6.45 -2.47 -5.55
N LYS A 85 -6.78 -1.71 -6.61
CA LYS A 85 -8.09 -1.76 -7.24
C LYS A 85 -8.22 -3.03 -8.07
N ASN A 86 -9.37 -3.73 -7.92
CA ASN A 86 -9.78 -4.79 -8.81
C ASN A 86 -11.30 -4.74 -9.05
N PRO A 87 -11.82 -5.39 -10.11
CA PRO A 87 -13.23 -5.31 -10.47
C PRO A 87 -14.19 -5.78 -9.37
N GLU A 88 -13.88 -6.85 -8.66
CA GLU A 88 -14.76 -7.41 -7.62
C GLU A 88 -14.82 -6.45 -6.42
N ARG A 89 -13.68 -6.01 -5.92
CA ARG A 89 -13.62 -5.05 -4.81
C ARG A 89 -14.27 -3.72 -5.16
N ALA A 90 -14.16 -3.28 -6.42
CA ALA A 90 -14.77 -2.04 -6.90
C ALA A 90 -16.31 -2.08 -6.93
N LYS A 91 -16.95 -3.26 -6.81
CA LYS A 91 -18.40 -3.36 -6.63
C LYS A 91 -18.85 -2.89 -5.25
N GLU A 92 -18.03 -3.12 -4.24
CA GLU A 92 -18.38 -2.94 -2.82
C GLU A 92 -17.72 -1.71 -2.18
N PHE A 93 -16.57 -1.27 -2.69
CA PHE A 93 -15.78 -0.20 -2.09
C PHE A 93 -15.58 1.01 -3.01
N LEU A 94 -15.54 2.19 -2.38
CA LEU A 94 -14.98 3.41 -2.93
C LEU A 94 -13.47 3.40 -2.72
N TYR A 95 -12.73 4.06 -3.59
CA TYR A 95 -11.28 4.17 -3.56
C TYR A 95 -10.85 5.62 -3.44
N SER A 96 -9.87 5.89 -2.59
CA SER A 96 -9.17 7.17 -2.56
C SER A 96 -8.28 7.35 -3.79
N ASP A 97 -7.68 8.53 -3.92
CA ASP A 97 -6.46 8.68 -4.71
C ASP A 97 -5.35 7.76 -4.16
N PRO A 98 -4.32 7.42 -4.97
CA PRO A 98 -3.26 6.54 -4.53
C PRO A 98 -2.51 7.09 -3.31
N ILE A 99 -2.39 6.28 -2.25
CA ILE A 99 -1.50 6.54 -1.11
C ILE A 99 -0.05 6.44 -1.58
N VAL A 100 0.25 5.36 -2.29
CA VAL A 100 1.52 5.06 -2.96
C VAL A 100 1.24 4.31 -4.26
N THR A 101 2.15 4.45 -5.23
CA THR A 101 2.12 3.64 -6.45
C THR A 101 3.40 2.81 -6.51
N LEU A 102 3.26 1.50 -6.68
CA LEU A 102 4.37 0.58 -6.85
C LEU A 102 4.59 0.34 -8.34
N ASN A 103 5.85 0.36 -8.78
CA ASN A 103 6.20 -0.18 -10.08
C ASN A 103 6.31 -1.70 -9.95
N GLN A 104 5.48 -2.44 -10.69
CA GLN A 104 5.61 -3.88 -10.80
C GLN A 104 6.78 -4.20 -11.72
N VAL A 105 7.82 -4.79 -11.18
CA VAL A 105 9.07 -5.06 -11.91
C VAL A 105 9.44 -6.54 -11.81
N PHE A 106 10.18 -7.00 -12.81
CA PHE A 106 10.81 -8.31 -12.75
C PHE A 106 12.22 -8.22 -12.17
N PHE A 107 12.44 -8.98 -11.10
CA PHE A 107 13.76 -9.26 -10.57
C PHE A 107 14.30 -10.52 -11.26
N ILE A 108 15.54 -10.47 -11.69
CA ILE A 108 16.28 -11.59 -12.26
C ILE A 108 17.52 -11.86 -11.42
N ARG A 109 18.08 -13.08 -11.55
CA ARG A 109 19.38 -13.38 -10.97
C ARG A 109 20.45 -12.59 -11.73
N LYS A 110 21.37 -11.98 -11.02
CA LYS A 110 22.51 -11.25 -11.60
C LYS A 110 23.27 -12.09 -12.60
N GLY A 111 23.57 -11.51 -13.76
CA GLY A 111 24.23 -12.18 -14.87
C GLY A 111 23.32 -13.18 -15.61
N SER A 112 22.02 -13.15 -15.38
CA SER A 112 21.05 -13.89 -16.20
C SER A 112 20.91 -13.24 -17.58
N ASN A 113 20.61 -14.07 -18.59
CA ASN A 113 20.31 -13.59 -19.95
C ASN A 113 18.82 -13.29 -20.18
N VAL A 114 18.00 -13.38 -19.14
CA VAL A 114 16.55 -13.09 -19.23
C VAL A 114 16.37 -11.61 -19.51
N LYS A 115 15.46 -11.29 -20.43
CA LYS A 115 15.10 -9.93 -20.84
C LYS A 115 13.58 -9.73 -20.71
N PHE A 116 13.19 -8.48 -20.76
CA PHE A 116 11.79 -8.07 -20.87
C PHE A 116 11.73 -6.73 -21.62
N ASP A 117 12.24 -6.70 -22.84
CA ASP A 117 12.14 -5.53 -23.74
C ASP A 117 10.77 -5.53 -24.44
N GLN A 118 10.26 -6.72 -24.76
CA GLN A 118 8.92 -7.00 -25.31
C GLN A 118 8.31 -8.20 -24.60
N ASP A 119 7.01 -8.42 -24.78
CA ASP A 119 6.25 -9.44 -24.03
C ASP A 119 6.70 -10.87 -24.36
N GLU A 120 7.06 -11.11 -25.60
CA GLU A 120 7.54 -12.39 -26.14
C GLU A 120 8.88 -12.85 -25.50
N ASP A 121 9.66 -11.93 -24.93
CA ASP A 121 10.91 -12.26 -24.24
C ASP A 121 10.67 -13.16 -23.00
N LEU A 122 9.43 -13.23 -22.52
CA LEU A 122 9.05 -14.10 -21.41
C LEU A 122 8.84 -15.56 -21.80
N ASP A 123 8.85 -15.90 -23.10
CA ASP A 123 8.59 -17.26 -23.56
C ASP A 123 9.57 -18.26 -22.94
N GLY A 124 9.02 -19.39 -22.44
CA GLY A 124 9.77 -20.44 -21.76
C GLY A 124 10.21 -20.11 -20.34
N THR A 125 9.82 -18.94 -19.79
CA THR A 125 10.25 -18.55 -18.44
C THR A 125 9.34 -19.08 -17.34
N THR A 126 9.87 -19.10 -16.11
CA THR A 126 9.12 -19.37 -14.89
C THR A 126 9.13 -18.12 -14.03
N VAL A 127 7.96 -17.54 -13.80
CA VAL A 127 7.74 -16.38 -12.92
C VAL A 127 7.33 -16.87 -11.55
N CYS A 128 7.96 -16.34 -10.51
CA CYS A 128 7.56 -16.58 -9.11
C CYS A 128 6.67 -15.46 -8.62
N LYS A 129 5.51 -15.85 -8.08
CA LYS A 129 4.55 -14.94 -7.44
C LYS A 129 3.81 -15.71 -6.35
N PRO A 130 3.84 -15.30 -5.06
CA PRO A 130 3.33 -16.11 -3.95
C PRO A 130 1.85 -16.47 -4.05
N LEU A 131 1.44 -17.52 -3.36
CA LEU A 131 0.02 -17.82 -3.14
C LEU A 131 -0.69 -16.63 -2.49
N GLY A 132 -1.92 -16.34 -2.92
CA GLY A 132 -2.70 -15.20 -2.42
C GLY A 132 -2.40 -13.86 -3.11
N TYR A 133 -1.30 -13.76 -3.86
CA TYR A 133 -1.05 -12.57 -4.70
C TYR A 133 -1.90 -12.61 -5.96
N ASN A 134 -2.38 -11.43 -6.37
CA ASN A 134 -3.12 -11.29 -7.63
C ASN A 134 -2.24 -11.71 -8.83
N THR A 135 -2.80 -12.35 -9.83
CA THR A 135 -2.13 -12.83 -11.04
C THR A 135 -2.70 -12.23 -12.32
N ASP A 136 -3.65 -11.30 -12.22
CA ASP A 136 -4.27 -10.66 -13.38
C ASP A 136 -3.24 -9.94 -14.25
N ASP A 137 -2.21 -9.40 -13.61
CA ASP A 137 -1.09 -8.70 -14.27
C ASP A 137 -0.23 -9.59 -15.18
N VAL A 138 -0.22 -10.91 -14.94
CA VAL A 138 0.51 -11.89 -15.76
C VAL A 138 -0.41 -12.85 -16.52
N GLN A 139 -1.74 -12.67 -16.39
CA GLN A 139 -2.71 -13.59 -16.98
C GLN A 139 -2.51 -13.76 -18.49
N LYS A 140 -2.31 -12.66 -19.22
CA LYS A 140 -2.07 -12.70 -20.68
C LYS A 140 -0.89 -13.59 -21.06
N PHE A 141 0.20 -13.57 -20.29
CA PHE A 141 1.38 -14.38 -20.59
C PHE A 141 1.16 -15.87 -20.28
N MET A 142 0.28 -16.17 -19.31
CA MET A 142 -0.14 -17.54 -19.03
C MET A 142 -1.06 -18.08 -20.13
N ASP A 143 -1.99 -17.25 -20.62
CA ASP A 143 -2.94 -17.62 -21.67
C ASP A 143 -2.24 -17.89 -23.00
N GLU A 144 -1.17 -17.12 -23.31
CA GLU A 144 -0.29 -17.36 -24.48
C GLU A 144 0.66 -18.54 -24.29
N GLY A 145 0.73 -19.09 -23.05
CA GLY A 145 1.61 -20.22 -22.74
C GLY A 145 3.09 -19.84 -22.60
N TRP A 146 3.42 -18.56 -22.56
CA TRP A 146 4.81 -18.08 -22.48
C TRP A 146 5.44 -18.30 -21.12
N ILE A 147 4.66 -18.21 -20.05
CA ILE A 147 5.18 -18.34 -18.69
C ILE A 147 4.56 -19.51 -17.93
N LYS A 148 5.32 -20.04 -16.98
CA LYS A 148 4.83 -20.91 -15.89
C LYS A 148 4.87 -20.14 -14.58
N LEU A 149 3.83 -20.24 -13.75
CA LEU A 149 3.85 -19.68 -12.41
C LEU A 149 4.37 -20.66 -11.38
N SER A 150 5.33 -20.21 -10.57
CA SER A 150 5.74 -20.84 -9.32
C SER A 150 5.06 -20.09 -8.17
N ARG A 151 4.35 -20.80 -7.29
CA ARG A 151 3.48 -20.24 -6.26
C ARG A 151 3.88 -20.70 -4.85
N PRO A 152 5.05 -20.28 -4.30
CA PRO A 152 5.40 -20.57 -2.91
C PRO A 152 4.48 -19.80 -1.93
N THR A 153 4.66 -20.05 -0.63
CA THR A 153 3.86 -19.44 0.43
C THR A 153 4.07 -17.94 0.57
N ASP A 154 5.27 -17.45 0.26
CA ASP A 154 5.67 -16.06 0.52
C ASP A 154 6.71 -15.56 -0.51
N LEU A 155 6.91 -14.25 -0.52
CA LEU A 155 7.84 -13.57 -1.42
C LEU A 155 9.33 -13.83 -1.09
N PRO A 156 9.77 -13.94 0.17
CA PRO A 156 11.13 -14.38 0.50
C PRO A 156 11.52 -15.69 -0.16
N ASN A 157 10.64 -16.68 -0.18
CA ASN A 157 10.88 -17.94 -0.87
C ASN A 157 11.06 -17.77 -2.39
N CYS A 158 10.34 -16.83 -3.02
CA CYS A 158 10.56 -16.49 -4.42
C CYS A 158 12.00 -16.01 -4.67
N PHE A 159 12.54 -15.11 -3.86
CA PHE A 159 13.91 -14.61 -3.99
C PHE A 159 14.96 -15.71 -3.75
N LYS A 160 14.75 -16.58 -2.75
CA LYS A 160 15.62 -17.76 -2.52
C LYS A 160 15.62 -18.69 -3.75
N MET A 161 14.46 -18.94 -4.35
CA MET A 161 14.34 -19.75 -5.56
C MET A 161 14.99 -19.08 -6.76
N LEU A 162 14.88 -17.76 -6.91
CA LEU A 162 15.53 -16.99 -7.96
C LEU A 162 17.06 -17.07 -7.84
N LYS A 163 17.61 -16.90 -6.63
CA LYS A 163 19.05 -16.98 -6.37
C LYS A 163 19.66 -18.31 -6.82
N ILE A 164 18.98 -19.43 -6.57
CA ILE A 164 19.47 -20.77 -6.95
C ILE A 164 19.01 -21.23 -8.33
N GLY A 165 18.35 -20.36 -9.12
CA GLY A 165 17.94 -20.63 -10.49
C GLY A 165 16.76 -21.59 -10.66
N ARG A 166 15.94 -21.80 -9.61
CA ARG A 166 14.70 -22.59 -9.70
C ARG A 166 13.56 -21.87 -10.42
N VAL A 167 13.62 -20.56 -10.45
CA VAL A 167 12.73 -19.68 -11.23
C VAL A 167 13.58 -18.69 -12.01
N HIS A 168 13.04 -18.14 -13.09
CA HIS A 168 13.75 -17.19 -13.95
C HIS A 168 13.52 -15.75 -13.51
N LEU A 169 12.33 -15.46 -12.98
CA LEU A 169 11.83 -14.13 -12.65
C LEU A 169 11.08 -14.14 -11.32
N VAL A 170 11.22 -13.06 -10.56
CA VAL A 170 10.29 -12.73 -9.46
C VAL A 170 9.57 -11.45 -9.83
N LEU A 171 8.24 -11.49 -9.87
CA LEU A 171 7.42 -10.29 -10.05
C LEU A 171 7.03 -9.73 -8.69
N ALA A 172 7.44 -8.50 -8.43
CA ALA A 172 7.13 -7.77 -7.19
C ALA A 172 7.12 -6.26 -7.44
N GLY A 173 6.50 -5.52 -6.52
CA GLY A 173 6.70 -4.08 -6.44
C GLY A 173 8.17 -3.77 -6.16
N ASP A 174 8.72 -2.78 -6.83
CA ASP A 174 10.13 -2.42 -6.76
C ASP A 174 10.60 -2.12 -5.33
N LEU A 175 9.84 -1.34 -4.58
CA LEU A 175 10.16 -1.01 -3.18
C LEU A 175 10.03 -2.22 -2.24
N ILE A 176 8.99 -3.04 -2.45
CA ILE A 176 8.79 -4.27 -1.65
C ILE A 176 9.94 -5.24 -1.86
N GLY A 177 10.28 -5.51 -3.13
CA GLY A 177 11.33 -6.45 -3.46
C GLY A 177 12.69 -6.00 -2.91
N LYS A 178 13.05 -4.72 -3.06
CA LYS A 178 14.30 -4.17 -2.52
C LYS A 178 14.35 -4.26 -0.99
N HIS A 179 13.30 -3.79 -0.31
CA HIS A 179 13.24 -3.85 1.15
C HIS A 179 13.36 -5.27 1.66
N LEU A 180 12.60 -6.20 1.07
CA LEU A 180 12.58 -7.60 1.50
C LEU A 180 13.95 -8.26 1.33
N VAL A 181 14.61 -8.04 0.19
CA VAL A 181 15.95 -8.60 -0.07
C VAL A 181 16.99 -8.06 0.91
N ASN A 182 16.84 -6.80 1.38
CA ASN A 182 17.77 -6.21 2.34
C ASN A 182 17.64 -6.80 3.75
N ILE A 183 16.45 -7.28 4.14
CA ILE A 183 16.22 -7.82 5.49
C ILE A 183 16.23 -9.35 5.54
N GLU A 184 16.06 -10.04 4.41
CA GLU A 184 15.96 -11.50 4.37
C GLU A 184 17.34 -12.17 4.40
N GLN A 185 17.51 -13.10 5.32
CA GLN A 185 18.78 -13.85 5.44
C GLN A 185 19.02 -14.75 4.21
N GLY A 186 20.26 -14.72 3.72
CA GLY A 186 20.73 -15.58 2.65
C GLY A 186 20.49 -15.06 1.24
N VAL A 187 19.95 -13.86 1.09
CA VAL A 187 19.84 -13.13 -0.19
C VAL A 187 20.35 -11.69 -0.01
N SER A 188 20.78 -11.07 -1.09
CA SER A 188 21.26 -9.68 -1.12
C SER A 188 20.89 -9.05 -2.46
N MET A 189 20.76 -7.73 -2.54
CA MET A 189 20.58 -7.04 -3.81
C MET A 189 21.73 -7.26 -4.79
N GLU A 190 22.91 -7.68 -4.29
CA GLU A 190 24.02 -8.07 -5.16
C GLU A 190 23.76 -9.38 -5.95
N ASP A 191 22.81 -10.21 -5.49
CA ASP A 191 22.42 -11.45 -6.18
C ASP A 191 21.48 -11.21 -7.36
N PHE A 192 20.89 -10.01 -7.47
CA PHE A 192 19.77 -9.72 -8.38
C PHE A 192 19.99 -8.46 -9.21
N GLU A 193 19.25 -8.38 -10.29
CA GLU A 193 19.07 -7.19 -11.13
C GLU A 193 17.56 -6.98 -11.34
N ILE A 194 17.16 -5.72 -11.53
CA ILE A 194 15.80 -5.35 -11.87
C ILE A 194 15.77 -5.05 -13.36
N LEU A 195 14.85 -5.69 -14.11
CA LEU A 195 14.67 -5.39 -15.51
C LEU A 195 14.13 -3.97 -15.68
N PRO A 196 14.66 -3.18 -16.63
CA PRO A 196 14.37 -1.76 -16.72
C PRO A 196 12.93 -1.45 -17.15
N ARG A 197 12.29 -2.34 -17.92
CA ARG A 197 10.90 -2.20 -18.33
C ARG A 197 10.00 -2.67 -17.20
N PRO A 198 9.16 -1.80 -16.59
CA PRO A 198 8.16 -2.25 -15.64
C PRO A 198 7.04 -3.01 -16.36
N LEU A 199 6.40 -3.93 -15.66
CA LEU A 199 5.19 -4.60 -16.14
C LEU A 199 3.99 -3.66 -16.11
N GLY A 200 3.96 -2.76 -15.13
CA GLY A 200 2.91 -1.77 -14.94
C GLY A 200 2.98 -1.16 -13.55
N ASP A 201 2.02 -0.29 -13.29
CA ASP A 201 1.87 0.37 -12.01
C ASP A 201 0.82 -0.33 -11.16
N LEU A 202 1.04 -0.38 -9.86
CA LEU A 202 0.11 -0.89 -8.86
C LEU A 202 -0.18 0.21 -7.83
N PRO A 203 -1.16 1.08 -8.10
CA PRO A 203 -1.59 2.06 -7.13
C PRO A 203 -2.31 1.39 -5.96
N LEU A 204 -1.96 1.81 -4.74
CA LEU A 204 -2.54 1.34 -3.50
C LEU A 204 -3.35 2.45 -2.84
N HIS A 205 -4.53 2.13 -2.36
CA HIS A 205 -5.55 3.09 -1.96
C HIS A 205 -6.07 2.80 -0.54
N LEU A 206 -6.62 3.82 0.10
CA LEU A 206 -7.62 3.68 1.14
C LEU A 206 -8.94 3.27 0.49
N ILE A 207 -9.63 2.28 1.05
CA ILE A 207 -10.95 1.84 0.60
C ILE A 207 -11.98 2.00 1.71
N VAL A 208 -13.17 2.47 1.34
CA VAL A 208 -14.31 2.69 2.23
C VAL A 208 -15.53 2.00 1.62
N ALA A 209 -16.32 1.27 2.42
CA ALA A 209 -17.49 0.59 1.90
C ALA A 209 -18.48 1.58 1.25
N LYS A 210 -18.99 1.26 0.06
CA LYS A 210 -20.00 2.09 -0.65
C LYS A 210 -21.28 2.25 0.16
N SER A 211 -21.59 1.26 0.99
CA SER A 211 -22.77 1.25 1.87
C SER A 211 -22.58 2.08 3.14
N LEU A 212 -21.34 2.54 3.45
CA LEU A 212 -21.10 3.39 4.62
C LEU A 212 -21.75 4.76 4.42
N PRO A 213 -22.63 5.23 5.32
CA PRO A 213 -23.12 6.60 5.29
C PRO A 213 -21.96 7.61 5.28
N ASN A 214 -22.00 8.59 4.38
CA ASN A 214 -20.93 9.59 4.17
C ASN A 214 -19.57 9.03 3.72
N GLY A 215 -19.49 7.77 3.27
CA GLY A 215 -18.24 7.16 2.80
C GLY A 215 -17.57 7.94 1.66
N ALA A 216 -18.35 8.49 0.73
CA ALA A 216 -17.81 9.34 -0.35
C ALA A 216 -17.19 10.64 0.20
N ALA A 217 -17.82 11.30 1.18
CA ALA A 217 -17.25 12.48 1.81
C ALA A 217 -15.96 12.15 2.57
N MET A 218 -15.87 10.95 3.17
CA MET A 218 -14.65 10.49 3.84
C MET A 218 -13.49 10.33 2.85
N ILE A 219 -13.73 9.74 1.68
CA ILE A 219 -12.75 9.63 0.60
C ILE A 219 -12.29 11.01 0.13
N GLU A 220 -13.23 11.95 -0.07
CA GLU A 220 -12.92 13.32 -0.49
C GLU A 220 -12.04 14.05 0.54
N GLN A 221 -12.37 13.96 1.84
CA GLN A 221 -11.55 14.55 2.91
C GLN A 221 -10.15 13.94 2.96
N PHE A 222 -10.02 12.63 2.77
CA PHE A 222 -8.73 11.97 2.70
C PHE A 222 -7.90 12.44 1.49
N ASN A 223 -8.51 12.54 0.30
CA ASN A 223 -7.86 13.02 -0.92
C ASN A 223 -7.37 14.47 -0.78
N LEU A 224 -8.19 15.35 -0.18
CA LEU A 224 -7.77 16.72 0.16
C LEU A 224 -6.56 16.76 1.10
N GLY A 225 -6.50 15.82 2.04
CA GLY A 225 -5.33 15.66 2.92
C GLY A 225 -4.09 15.20 2.18
N LEU A 226 -4.21 14.23 1.26
CA LEU A 226 -3.13 13.79 0.40
C LEU A 226 -2.59 14.94 -0.47
N GLU A 227 -3.48 15.70 -1.10
CA GLU A 227 -3.11 16.87 -1.90
C GLU A 227 -2.33 17.90 -1.09
N LYS A 228 -2.74 18.18 0.16
CA LYS A 228 -2.03 19.09 1.06
C LYS A 228 -0.63 18.56 1.40
N LEU A 229 -0.47 17.26 1.67
CA LEU A 229 0.85 16.66 1.93
C LEU A 229 1.77 16.79 0.72
N GLN A 230 1.27 16.54 -0.48
CA GLN A 230 2.01 16.70 -1.73
C GLN A 230 2.42 18.15 -1.96
N ALA A 231 1.47 19.08 -1.83
CA ALA A 231 1.72 20.51 -2.06
C ALA A 231 2.71 21.12 -1.05
N SER A 232 2.78 20.60 0.17
CA SER A 232 3.73 21.07 1.20
C SER A 232 5.12 20.46 1.14
N GLY A 233 5.34 19.42 0.31
CA GLY A 233 6.57 18.62 0.29
C GLY A 233 6.74 17.70 1.51
N GLU A 234 5.67 17.52 2.32
CA GLU A 234 5.73 16.62 3.48
C GLU A 234 5.65 15.16 3.05
N MET A 235 4.98 14.88 1.92
CA MET A 235 4.92 13.54 1.34
C MET A 235 6.32 12.99 1.04
N GLU A 236 7.18 13.78 0.40
CA GLU A 236 8.55 13.41 0.06
C GLU A 236 9.40 13.16 1.30
N LYS A 237 9.20 13.94 2.37
CA LYS A 237 9.90 13.73 3.64
C LYS A 237 9.48 12.43 4.32
N ILE A 238 8.18 12.11 4.31
CA ILE A 238 7.67 10.84 4.84
C ILE A 238 8.27 9.67 4.05
N ILE A 239 8.24 9.74 2.72
CA ILE A 239 8.80 8.69 1.85
C ILE A 239 10.29 8.49 2.15
N GLY A 240 11.09 9.57 2.17
CA GLY A 240 12.52 9.50 2.47
C GLY A 240 12.80 8.90 3.84
N ALA A 241 12.06 9.28 4.88
CA ALA A 241 12.23 8.75 6.22
C ALA A 241 11.99 7.23 6.34
N HIS A 242 11.15 6.66 5.48
CA HIS A 242 10.82 5.23 5.49
C HIS A 242 11.66 4.38 4.53
N LEU A 243 12.26 4.98 3.51
CA LEU A 243 12.96 4.22 2.44
C LEU A 243 14.48 4.38 2.46
N ASP A 244 15.00 5.47 3.07
CA ASP A 244 16.43 5.79 3.11
C ASP A 244 17.13 5.24 4.38
N ASN A 245 16.40 4.51 5.25
CA ASN A 245 16.93 3.91 6.49
C ASN A 245 17.16 2.41 6.36
#